data_4d1bad39f96137b21b8f3e67d539b751
#
_entry.id   4d1bad39f96137b21b8f3e67d539b751
#
_cell.length_a   1.000
_cell.length_b   1.000
_cell.length_c   1.000
_cell.angle_alpha   90.00
_cell.angle_beta   90.00
_cell.angle_gamma   90.00
#
_symmetry.space_group_name_H-M   'P 1'
#
loop_
_entity.id
_entity.type
_entity.pdbx_description
1 polymer ?
#
loop_
_entity_poly.entity_id
_entity_poly.type
_entity_poly.pdbx_seq_one_letter_code
_entity_poly.pdbx_strand_id
1 'polypeptide(L)'
;MTTLPPPRRSEWNGLKLYQTPESPVALDLSDNTSRFGVPPSALAVLRGAQDEWIARYPSGYGEPLKRALAAYAGVSPEQIVTGCGSDDVLDSAVRAFARPGDTLASIAPTFPMPARFAQLNGLRVRETPVARDGGFDPSALLLGDPAIVYLCSPNNPTGASLDGDAVDRVLAHASGIVILDEAYAEFAGTSRTAAAPALGRVLSVRTLSKAFGLAGLRVGWAAGHEALVRDVELSRGPYTVNALAERAAAAALTHDVDWMRARVAESLAAREALEAGLRALGLEPLPSRANFVLAPVPGAPALAARLRERGLGVRAFANLPGYGDALRIHSSPPAEQDRALALLKEALA
;
A
#
# COMPACT_ATOMS: atom_id res chain seq x y z
N MET A 1 -24.77 -3.84 39.66
CA MET A 1 -25.00 -2.77 38.67
C MET A 1 -24.27 -3.18 37.38
N THR A 2 -25.00 -3.56 36.35
CA THR A 2 -24.41 -3.79 35.01
C THR A 2 -24.04 -2.41 34.46
N THR A 3 -22.76 -2.10 34.41
CA THR A 3 -22.29 -0.89 33.75
C THR A 3 -22.58 -1.00 32.25
N LEU A 4 -23.41 -0.10 31.73
CA LEU A 4 -23.62 -0.01 30.29
C LEU A 4 -22.28 0.32 29.61
N PRO A 5 -22.00 -0.29 28.43
CA PRO A 5 -20.81 0.07 27.66
C PRO A 5 -20.90 1.56 27.27
N PRO A 6 -19.74 2.24 27.11
CA PRO A 6 -19.75 3.64 26.68
C PRO A 6 -20.45 3.80 25.34
N PRO A 7 -21.09 4.97 25.08
CA PRO A 7 -21.76 5.23 23.80
C PRO A 7 -20.75 5.13 22.65
N ARG A 8 -21.14 4.45 21.58
CA ARG A 8 -20.34 4.22 20.38
C ARG A 8 -20.95 5.00 19.22
N ARG A 9 -20.11 5.50 18.32
CA ARG A 9 -20.55 6.11 17.05
C ARG A 9 -21.31 5.05 16.23
N SER A 10 -22.49 5.40 15.74
CA SER A 10 -23.37 4.50 14.97
C SER A 10 -22.73 4.02 13.67
N GLU A 11 -21.91 4.87 13.03
CA GLU A 11 -21.16 4.60 11.81
C GLU A 11 -20.14 3.44 11.98
N TRP A 12 -19.78 3.13 13.22
CA TRP A 12 -18.85 2.05 13.53
C TRP A 12 -19.56 0.70 13.78
N ASN A 13 -20.88 0.66 13.70
CA ASN A 13 -21.61 -0.60 13.83
C ASN A 13 -21.26 -1.53 12.68
N GLY A 14 -20.91 -2.77 13.02
CA GLY A 14 -20.46 -3.77 12.03
C GLY A 14 -18.96 -3.71 11.66
N LEU A 15 -18.23 -2.65 12.01
CA LEU A 15 -16.78 -2.63 11.81
C LEU A 15 -16.08 -3.61 12.76
N LYS A 16 -15.20 -4.44 12.19
CA LYS A 16 -14.34 -5.38 12.93
C LYS A 16 -12.93 -4.82 13.03
N LEU A 17 -12.18 -5.22 14.03
CA LEU A 17 -10.74 -4.95 14.09
C LEU A 17 -10.06 -5.56 12.86
N TYR A 18 -9.02 -4.86 12.38
CA TYR A 18 -8.16 -5.44 11.35
C TYR A 18 -7.45 -6.66 11.95
N GLN A 19 -7.62 -7.81 11.30
CA GLN A 19 -7.02 -9.05 11.78
C GLN A 19 -5.67 -9.26 11.11
N THR A 20 -4.62 -9.33 11.94
CA THR A 20 -3.32 -9.87 11.54
C THR A 20 -3.25 -11.35 11.92
N PRO A 21 -2.44 -12.15 11.25
CA PRO A 21 -2.23 -13.55 11.67
C PRO A 21 -1.73 -13.63 13.12
N GLU A 22 -2.37 -14.44 13.94
CA GLU A 22 -2.12 -14.51 15.39
C GLU A 22 -0.76 -15.14 15.77
N SER A 23 -0.19 -15.96 14.90
CA SER A 23 1.06 -16.68 15.20
C SER A 23 2.10 -16.45 14.11
N PRO A 24 3.36 -16.19 14.48
CA PRO A 24 4.45 -16.14 13.51
C PRO A 24 4.61 -17.49 12.82
N VAL A 25 4.96 -17.48 11.54
CA VAL A 25 5.30 -18.65 10.74
C VAL A 25 6.76 -18.59 10.32
N ALA A 26 7.35 -19.73 9.99
CA ALA A 26 8.76 -19.81 9.61
C ALA A 26 9.08 -19.03 8.34
N LEU A 27 8.12 -18.96 7.41
CA LEU A 27 8.21 -18.21 6.15
C LEU A 27 6.89 -17.47 5.92
N ASP A 28 6.87 -16.16 6.11
CA ASP A 28 5.68 -15.34 5.85
C ASP A 28 5.82 -14.59 4.53
N LEU A 29 4.94 -14.92 3.57
CA LEU A 29 4.83 -14.29 2.25
C LEU A 29 3.45 -13.65 2.05
N SER A 30 2.80 -13.19 3.14
CA SER A 30 1.41 -12.72 3.11
C SER A 30 1.23 -11.21 3.04
N ASP A 31 2.22 -10.40 3.44
CA ASP A 31 2.08 -8.97 3.72
C ASP A 31 2.76 -8.04 2.70
N ASN A 32 3.37 -8.60 1.66
CA ASN A 32 4.09 -7.89 0.60
C ASN A 32 5.29 -7.06 1.12
N THR A 33 5.89 -7.42 2.26
CA THR A 33 7.13 -6.80 2.72
C THR A 33 8.33 -7.31 1.94
N SER A 34 9.39 -6.52 1.84
CA SER A 34 10.62 -6.94 1.16
C SER A 34 11.38 -7.96 2.01
N ARG A 35 11.80 -9.05 1.38
CA ARG A 35 12.70 -10.05 1.96
C ARG A 35 14.13 -9.97 1.42
N PHE A 36 14.41 -8.93 0.62
CA PHE A 36 15.71 -8.72 -0.04
C PHE A 36 16.67 -7.83 0.77
N GLY A 37 16.37 -7.60 2.05
CA GLY A 37 17.23 -6.86 2.97
C GLY A 37 16.72 -5.47 3.31
N VAL A 38 17.53 -4.74 4.07
CA VAL A 38 17.27 -3.39 4.56
C VAL A 38 18.35 -2.46 4.00
N PRO A 39 18.01 -1.21 3.61
CA PRO A 39 19.00 -0.25 3.10
C PRO A 39 20.17 -0.05 4.08
N PRO A 40 21.42 -0.18 3.62
CA PRO A 40 22.60 -0.12 4.50
C PRO A 40 22.71 1.18 5.30
N SER A 41 22.42 2.33 4.67
CA SER A 41 22.48 3.64 5.34
C SER A 41 21.39 3.80 6.40
N ALA A 42 20.18 3.30 6.13
CA ALA A 42 19.10 3.29 7.13
C ALA A 42 19.51 2.44 8.35
N LEU A 43 20.08 1.25 8.10
CA LEU A 43 20.53 0.36 9.17
C LEU A 43 21.68 0.97 9.98
N ALA A 44 22.61 1.66 9.32
CA ALA A 44 23.71 2.37 9.98
C ALA A 44 23.18 3.48 10.92
N VAL A 45 22.21 4.28 10.46
CA VAL A 45 21.54 5.30 11.28
C VAL A 45 20.89 4.68 12.52
N LEU A 46 20.17 3.58 12.36
CA LEU A 46 19.47 2.93 13.47
C LEU A 46 20.45 2.34 14.48
N ARG A 47 21.56 1.74 14.01
CA ARG A 47 22.60 1.19 14.90
C ARG A 47 23.41 2.27 15.63
N GLY A 48 23.54 3.45 15.00
CA GLY A 48 24.23 4.60 15.57
C GLY A 48 23.28 5.57 16.30
N ALA A 49 22.06 5.13 16.65
CA ALA A 49 21.08 5.98 17.33
C ALA A 49 21.65 6.52 18.64
N GLN A 50 21.45 7.82 18.87
CA GLN A 50 21.89 8.53 20.06
C GLN A 50 20.70 8.82 20.98
N ASP A 51 20.95 8.88 22.29
CA ASP A 51 19.92 9.13 23.30
C ASP A 51 19.10 10.39 22.99
N GLU A 52 19.76 11.44 22.50
CA GLU A 52 19.11 12.70 22.15
C GLU A 52 18.04 12.52 21.05
N TRP A 53 18.24 11.62 20.09
CA TRP A 53 17.26 11.35 19.03
C TRP A 53 16.00 10.66 19.55
N ILE A 54 16.14 9.95 20.67
CA ILE A 54 15.03 9.24 21.32
C ILE A 54 14.31 10.19 22.29
N ALA A 55 15.08 11.02 23.01
CA ALA A 55 14.55 11.87 24.06
C ALA A 55 13.85 13.15 23.54
N ARG A 56 14.03 13.53 22.27
CA ARG A 56 13.45 14.74 21.69
C ARG A 56 12.42 14.43 20.63
N TYR A 57 11.45 15.31 20.47
CA TYR A 57 10.52 15.24 19.35
C TYR A 57 11.26 15.35 18.00
N PRO A 58 10.76 14.67 16.93
CA PRO A 58 11.23 14.87 15.57
C PRO A 58 10.88 16.27 15.06
N SER A 59 11.19 16.59 13.81
CA SER A 59 10.70 17.81 13.17
C SER A 59 9.16 17.79 13.04
N GLY A 60 8.51 18.96 13.15
CA GLY A 60 7.05 19.05 13.26
C GLY A 60 6.30 18.30 12.16
N TYR A 61 6.67 18.56 10.91
CA TYR A 61 6.05 17.94 9.73
C TYR A 61 7.04 17.15 8.85
N GLY A 62 8.18 16.71 9.41
CA GLY A 62 9.14 15.86 8.72
C GLY A 62 10.05 16.60 7.75
N GLU A 63 10.43 17.86 8.03
CA GLU A 63 11.19 18.72 7.10
C GLU A 63 12.47 18.07 6.52
N PRO A 64 13.33 17.40 7.29
CA PRO A 64 14.49 16.70 6.72
C PRO A 64 14.09 15.56 5.77
N LEU A 65 13.06 14.80 6.13
CA LEU A 65 12.52 13.72 5.32
C LEU A 65 11.83 14.25 4.07
N LYS A 66 11.05 15.34 4.17
CA LYS A 66 10.43 15.99 3.01
C LYS A 66 11.44 16.40 1.95
N ARG A 67 12.58 16.99 2.36
CA ARG A 67 13.65 17.35 1.42
C ARG A 67 14.22 16.13 0.68
N ALA A 68 14.45 15.03 1.38
CA ALA A 68 14.93 13.79 0.77
C ALA A 68 13.90 13.17 -0.19
N LEU A 69 12.62 13.15 0.22
CA LEU A 69 11.51 12.68 -0.61
C LEU A 69 11.29 13.57 -1.84
N ALA A 70 11.37 14.89 -1.68
CA ALA A 70 11.23 15.84 -2.77
C ALA A 70 12.31 15.65 -3.83
N ALA A 71 13.57 15.49 -3.40
CA ALA A 71 14.68 15.18 -4.30
C ALA A 71 14.49 13.83 -5.02
N TYR A 72 14.02 12.80 -4.30
CA TYR A 72 13.71 11.49 -4.87
C TYR A 72 12.55 11.54 -5.88
N ALA A 73 11.51 12.31 -5.59
CA ALA A 73 10.30 12.42 -6.41
C ALA A 73 10.39 13.44 -7.55
N GLY A 74 11.39 14.34 -7.54
CA GLY A 74 11.51 15.44 -8.51
C GLY A 74 10.48 16.55 -8.33
N VAL A 75 10.11 16.85 -7.08
CA VAL A 75 9.15 17.90 -6.69
C VAL A 75 9.73 18.82 -5.61
N SER A 76 9.01 19.86 -5.17
CA SER A 76 9.47 20.70 -4.05
C SER A 76 9.06 20.11 -2.68
N PRO A 77 9.76 20.43 -1.59
CA PRO A 77 9.41 19.96 -0.25
C PRO A 77 8.00 20.34 0.21
N GLU A 78 7.50 21.50 -0.21
CA GLU A 78 6.15 22.00 0.09
C GLU A 78 5.04 21.16 -0.57
N GLN A 79 5.41 20.38 -1.59
CA GLN A 79 4.53 19.45 -2.31
C GLN A 79 4.54 18.04 -1.73
N ILE A 80 5.23 17.84 -0.60
CA ILE A 80 5.33 16.53 0.08
C ILE A 80 4.62 16.58 1.43
N VAL A 81 3.82 15.57 1.70
CA VAL A 81 3.30 15.25 3.03
C VAL A 81 3.84 13.88 3.47
N THR A 82 4.29 13.78 4.72
CA THR A 82 4.81 12.54 5.32
C THR A 82 3.84 11.97 6.34
N GLY A 83 3.88 10.69 6.65
CA GLY A 83 3.00 10.06 7.65
C GLY A 83 3.53 8.77 8.23
N CYS A 84 2.88 8.29 9.29
CA CYS A 84 3.15 7.00 9.92
C CYS A 84 2.66 5.83 9.02
N GLY A 85 3.37 5.62 7.91
CA GLY A 85 2.95 4.79 6.79
C GLY A 85 1.99 5.54 5.86
N SER A 86 1.76 4.97 4.67
CA SER A 86 0.77 5.51 3.73
C SER A 86 -0.65 5.49 4.30
N ASP A 87 -0.95 4.59 5.22
CA ASP A 87 -2.26 4.52 5.87
C ASP A 87 -2.61 5.81 6.63
N ASP A 88 -1.65 6.41 7.33
CA ASP A 88 -1.84 7.71 8.01
C ASP A 88 -2.11 8.84 7.01
N VAL A 89 -1.39 8.86 5.88
CA VAL A 89 -1.62 9.84 4.81
C VAL A 89 -3.00 9.66 4.19
N LEU A 90 -3.42 8.41 3.93
CA LEU A 90 -4.73 8.07 3.37
C LEU A 90 -5.87 8.49 4.31
N ASP A 91 -5.80 8.14 5.59
CA ASP A 91 -6.82 8.54 6.58
C ASP A 91 -6.87 10.06 6.76
N SER A 92 -5.71 10.71 6.80
CA SER A 92 -5.62 12.17 6.90
C SER A 92 -6.22 12.87 5.67
N ALA A 93 -6.00 12.33 4.46
CA ALA A 93 -6.62 12.85 3.24
C ALA A 93 -8.15 12.67 3.25
N VAL A 94 -8.65 11.53 3.73
CA VAL A 94 -10.11 11.32 3.89
C VAL A 94 -10.70 12.39 4.83
N ARG A 95 -10.06 12.67 5.95
CA ARG A 95 -10.51 13.70 6.91
C ARG A 95 -10.40 15.12 6.36
N ALA A 96 -9.39 15.39 5.54
CA ALA A 96 -9.18 16.72 4.97
C ALA A 96 -10.22 17.09 3.89
N PHE A 97 -10.64 16.12 3.07
CA PHE A 97 -11.36 16.41 1.82
C PHE A 97 -12.79 15.90 1.76
N ALA A 98 -13.27 15.21 2.79
CA ALA A 98 -14.63 14.69 2.79
C ALA A 98 -15.35 14.91 4.13
N ARG A 99 -16.66 15.04 4.06
CA ARG A 99 -17.57 15.20 5.21
C ARG A 99 -18.36 13.92 5.41
N PRO A 100 -18.89 13.66 6.62
CA PRO A 100 -19.87 12.60 6.82
C PRO A 100 -21.03 12.69 5.81
N GLY A 101 -21.35 11.58 5.15
CA GLY A 101 -22.37 11.52 4.10
C GLY A 101 -21.84 11.71 2.67
N ASP A 102 -20.61 12.20 2.49
CA ASP A 102 -19.96 12.22 1.18
C ASP A 102 -19.64 10.81 0.68
N THR A 103 -19.23 10.71 -0.59
CA THR A 103 -18.87 9.43 -1.22
C THR A 103 -17.37 9.35 -1.49
N LEU A 104 -16.76 8.24 -1.06
CA LEU A 104 -15.50 7.74 -1.61
C LEU A 104 -15.84 6.71 -2.68
N ALA A 105 -15.37 6.95 -3.93
CA ALA A 105 -15.47 5.99 -5.02
C ALA A 105 -14.13 5.29 -5.22
N SER A 106 -14.15 3.98 -5.42
CA SER A 106 -12.96 3.17 -5.70
C SER A 106 -13.25 2.08 -6.72
N ILE A 107 -12.19 1.51 -7.28
CA ILE A 107 -12.29 0.24 -8.00
C ILE A 107 -12.40 -0.93 -7.02
N ALA A 108 -12.93 -2.07 -7.45
CA ALA A 108 -12.98 -3.30 -6.67
C ALA A 108 -12.64 -4.53 -7.52
N PRO A 109 -11.82 -5.48 -7.01
CA PRO A 109 -11.17 -5.43 -5.70
C PRO A 109 -9.97 -4.49 -5.68
N THR A 110 -9.70 -3.87 -4.53
CA THR A 110 -8.53 -3.03 -4.31
C THR A 110 -8.07 -3.08 -2.84
N PHE A 111 -7.07 -2.29 -2.47
CA PHE A 111 -6.61 -2.19 -1.08
C PHE A 111 -7.75 -1.68 -0.17
N PRO A 112 -8.10 -2.40 0.91
CA PRO A 112 -9.34 -2.15 1.65
C PRO A 112 -9.29 -0.96 2.61
N MET A 113 -8.08 -0.46 2.94
CA MET A 113 -7.96 0.56 3.99
C MET A 113 -8.63 1.90 3.66
N PRO A 114 -8.59 2.43 2.42
CA PRO A 114 -9.30 3.67 2.10
C PRO A 114 -10.81 3.57 2.30
N ALA A 115 -11.42 2.45 1.91
CA ALA A 115 -12.84 2.19 2.17
C ALA A 115 -13.13 2.14 3.69
N ARG A 116 -12.23 1.52 4.46
CA ARG A 116 -12.34 1.50 5.92
C ARG A 116 -12.20 2.89 6.53
N PHE A 117 -11.25 3.71 6.10
CA PHE A 117 -11.09 5.09 6.56
C PHE A 117 -12.31 5.94 6.20
N ALA A 118 -12.86 5.74 5.00
CA ALA A 118 -14.12 6.38 4.60
C ALA A 118 -15.27 6.03 5.57
N GLN A 119 -15.48 4.76 5.86
CA GLN A 119 -16.50 4.31 6.81
C GLN A 119 -16.28 4.86 8.22
N LEU A 120 -15.03 4.88 8.72
CA LEU A 120 -14.68 5.45 10.02
C LEU A 120 -15.00 6.94 10.12
N ASN A 121 -14.96 7.66 9.00
CA ASN A 121 -15.27 9.07 8.90
C ASN A 121 -16.72 9.34 8.46
N GLY A 122 -17.57 8.31 8.36
CA GLY A 122 -19.00 8.43 8.06
C GLY A 122 -19.31 8.66 6.57
N LEU A 123 -18.38 8.32 5.66
CA LEU A 123 -18.58 8.39 4.22
C LEU A 123 -19.31 7.14 3.71
N ARG A 124 -19.97 7.30 2.59
CA ARG A 124 -20.44 6.18 1.76
C ARG A 124 -19.28 5.68 0.89
N VAL A 125 -19.20 4.38 0.71
CA VAL A 125 -18.24 3.74 -0.20
C VAL A 125 -19.00 3.24 -1.43
N ARG A 126 -18.49 3.56 -2.62
CA ARG A 126 -18.99 3.04 -3.89
C ARG A 126 -17.86 2.41 -4.67
N GLU A 127 -18.11 1.19 -5.14
CA GLU A 127 -17.11 0.39 -5.83
C GLU A 127 -17.50 0.19 -7.30
N THR A 128 -16.52 0.30 -8.19
CA THR A 128 -16.63 0.01 -9.62
C THR A 128 -15.75 -1.20 -9.94
N PRO A 129 -16.26 -2.23 -10.62
CA PRO A 129 -15.46 -3.41 -10.94
C PRO A 129 -14.21 -3.06 -11.75
N VAL A 130 -13.08 -3.71 -11.42
CA VAL A 130 -11.85 -3.69 -12.22
C VAL A 130 -11.64 -5.03 -12.89
N ALA A 131 -11.33 -5.03 -14.18
CA ALA A 131 -11.03 -6.21 -14.95
C ALA A 131 -9.64 -6.78 -14.64
N ARG A 132 -9.37 -8.02 -15.08
CA ARG A 132 -8.10 -8.73 -14.81
C ARG A 132 -6.89 -8.05 -15.45
N ASP A 133 -7.09 -7.32 -16.55
CA ASP A 133 -6.07 -6.54 -17.26
C ASP A 133 -5.88 -5.12 -16.68
N GLY A 134 -6.65 -4.73 -15.68
CA GLY A 134 -6.62 -3.41 -15.05
C GLY A 134 -7.61 -2.41 -15.65
N GLY A 135 -8.43 -2.82 -16.62
CA GLY A 135 -9.48 -1.99 -17.21
C GLY A 135 -10.62 -1.73 -16.24
N PHE A 136 -11.21 -0.53 -16.27
CA PHE A 136 -12.39 -0.14 -15.49
C PHE A 136 -13.15 0.97 -16.22
N ASP A 137 -14.40 1.22 -15.84
CA ASP A 137 -15.22 2.30 -16.40
C ASP A 137 -15.04 3.61 -15.60
N PRO A 138 -14.34 4.62 -16.14
CA PRO A 138 -14.17 5.91 -15.47
C PRO A 138 -15.50 6.64 -15.24
N SER A 139 -16.49 6.49 -16.14
CA SER A 139 -17.77 7.18 -16.03
C SER A 139 -18.58 6.62 -14.85
N ALA A 140 -18.58 5.29 -14.68
CA ALA A 140 -19.20 4.65 -13.52
C ALA A 140 -18.49 5.04 -12.21
N LEU A 141 -17.16 5.15 -12.23
CA LEU A 141 -16.38 5.56 -11.06
C LEU A 141 -16.66 7.01 -10.67
N LEU A 142 -16.86 7.92 -11.62
CA LEU A 142 -17.11 9.35 -11.37
C LEU A 142 -18.59 9.68 -11.17
N LEU A 143 -19.51 8.73 -11.33
CA LEU A 143 -20.95 8.97 -11.21
C LEU A 143 -21.29 9.65 -9.87
N GLY A 144 -22.07 10.75 -9.92
CA GLY A 144 -22.54 11.47 -8.73
C GLY A 144 -21.46 12.25 -7.98
N ASP A 145 -20.43 12.65 -8.67
CA ASP A 145 -19.37 13.56 -8.19
C ASP A 145 -18.80 13.19 -6.81
N PRO A 146 -18.11 12.04 -6.68
CA PRO A 146 -17.56 11.63 -5.40
C PRO A 146 -16.56 12.65 -4.86
N ALA A 147 -16.60 12.90 -3.55
CA ALA A 147 -15.64 13.80 -2.89
C ALA A 147 -14.22 13.27 -2.99
N ILE A 148 -14.06 11.95 -2.97
CA ILE A 148 -12.78 11.27 -3.11
C ILE A 148 -12.90 10.14 -4.11
N VAL A 149 -11.95 10.05 -5.04
CA VAL A 149 -11.72 8.90 -5.90
C VAL A 149 -10.42 8.23 -5.48
N TYR A 150 -10.45 6.94 -5.17
CA TYR A 150 -9.28 6.16 -4.83
C TYR A 150 -8.93 5.17 -5.95
N LEU A 151 -7.71 5.23 -6.44
CA LEU A 151 -7.13 4.33 -7.42
C LEU A 151 -5.80 3.77 -6.88
N CYS A 152 -5.58 2.47 -7.01
CA CYS A 152 -4.32 1.81 -6.65
C CYS A 152 -3.67 1.21 -7.89
N SER A 153 -2.46 1.66 -8.25
CA SER A 153 -1.76 1.19 -9.45
C SER A 153 -0.23 1.13 -9.23
N PRO A 154 0.39 -0.04 -9.29
CA PRO A 154 -0.20 -1.38 -9.41
C PRO A 154 -1.19 -1.72 -8.30
N ASN A 155 -2.28 -2.39 -8.68
CA ASN A 155 -3.38 -2.64 -7.77
C ASN A 155 -3.10 -3.80 -6.79
N ASN A 156 -3.45 -3.64 -5.55
CA ASN A 156 -3.45 -4.68 -4.54
C ASN A 156 -4.90 -5.11 -4.25
N PRO A 157 -5.31 -6.38 -4.46
CA PRO A 157 -4.45 -7.56 -4.49
C PRO A 157 -4.13 -8.11 -5.89
N THR A 158 -4.58 -7.52 -6.99
CA THR A 158 -4.49 -8.14 -8.32
C THR A 158 -3.09 -8.13 -8.93
N GLY A 159 -2.26 -7.15 -8.57
CA GLY A 159 -0.94 -6.92 -9.16
C GLY A 159 -0.97 -6.19 -10.49
N ALA A 160 -2.12 -6.02 -11.12
CA ALA A 160 -2.26 -5.36 -12.41
C ALA A 160 -2.01 -3.84 -12.29
N SER A 161 -1.34 -3.25 -13.27
CA SER A 161 -1.42 -1.80 -13.48
C SER A 161 -2.79 -1.46 -14.04
N LEU A 162 -3.36 -0.35 -13.59
CA LEU A 162 -4.62 0.14 -14.14
C LEU A 162 -4.41 0.66 -15.58
N ASP A 163 -5.47 0.58 -16.38
CA ASP A 163 -5.50 1.15 -17.72
C ASP A 163 -5.16 2.64 -17.69
N GLY A 164 -4.12 3.04 -18.41
CA GLY A 164 -3.57 4.40 -18.38
C GLY A 164 -4.56 5.45 -18.88
N ASP A 165 -5.29 5.16 -19.94
CA ASP A 165 -6.26 6.08 -20.54
C ASP A 165 -7.48 6.25 -19.64
N ALA A 166 -7.90 5.17 -18.96
CA ALA A 166 -8.97 5.24 -17.97
C ALA A 166 -8.55 6.08 -16.74
N VAL A 167 -7.32 5.90 -16.26
CA VAL A 167 -6.75 6.73 -15.19
C VAL A 167 -6.69 8.19 -15.63
N ASP A 168 -6.20 8.50 -16.84
CA ASP A 168 -6.09 9.88 -17.34
C ASP A 168 -7.46 10.55 -17.46
N ARG A 169 -8.49 9.80 -17.87
CA ARG A 169 -9.87 10.31 -17.86
C ARG A 169 -10.37 10.65 -16.45
N VAL A 170 -10.05 9.82 -15.44
CA VAL A 170 -10.39 10.14 -14.05
C VAL A 170 -9.66 11.40 -13.59
N LEU A 171 -8.36 11.51 -13.85
CA LEU A 171 -7.55 12.66 -13.45
C LEU A 171 -8.05 13.97 -14.09
N ALA A 172 -8.54 13.90 -15.33
CA ALA A 172 -9.04 15.06 -16.06
C ALA A 172 -10.46 15.50 -15.64
N HIS A 173 -11.31 14.57 -15.19
CA HIS A 173 -12.75 14.85 -15.03
C HIS A 173 -13.25 14.72 -13.57
N ALA A 174 -12.44 14.25 -12.63
CA ALA A 174 -12.85 14.19 -11.23
C ALA A 174 -13.10 15.60 -10.67
N SER A 175 -14.28 15.80 -10.08
CA SER A 175 -14.64 17.03 -9.36
C SER A 175 -14.03 17.09 -7.97
N GLY A 176 -13.91 15.94 -7.30
CA GLY A 176 -13.27 15.74 -5.99
C GLY A 176 -11.77 15.49 -6.09
N ILE A 177 -11.18 15.06 -4.97
CA ILE A 177 -9.76 14.70 -4.87
C ILE A 177 -9.54 13.28 -5.40
N VAL A 178 -8.50 13.11 -6.21
CA VAL A 178 -8.03 11.78 -6.65
C VAL A 178 -6.85 11.36 -5.79
N ILE A 179 -6.98 10.28 -5.06
CA ILE A 179 -5.90 9.61 -4.36
C ILE A 179 -5.39 8.50 -5.25
N LEU A 180 -4.20 8.67 -5.81
CA LEU A 180 -3.52 7.68 -6.62
C LEU A 180 -2.49 6.96 -5.75
N ASP A 181 -2.80 5.75 -5.32
CA ASP A 181 -1.92 4.92 -4.50
C ASP A 181 -0.92 4.19 -5.40
N GLU A 182 0.31 4.62 -5.33
CA GLU A 182 1.45 4.11 -6.09
C GLU A 182 2.45 3.36 -5.19
N ALA A 183 1.97 2.64 -4.16
CA ALA A 183 2.82 1.90 -3.22
C ALA A 183 3.75 0.87 -3.88
N TYR A 184 3.47 0.48 -5.12
CA TYR A 184 4.24 -0.51 -5.89
C TYR A 184 4.87 0.08 -7.16
N ALA A 185 4.94 1.40 -7.30
CA ALA A 185 5.40 2.06 -8.52
C ALA A 185 6.84 1.72 -8.91
N GLU A 186 7.73 1.50 -7.93
CA GLU A 186 9.12 1.11 -8.19
C GLU A 186 9.21 -0.23 -8.94
N PHE A 187 8.31 -1.17 -8.65
CA PHE A 187 8.23 -2.47 -9.33
C PHE A 187 7.63 -2.36 -10.73
N ALA A 188 6.72 -1.42 -10.93
CA ALA A 188 6.11 -1.16 -12.24
C ALA A 188 7.02 -0.37 -13.19
N GLY A 189 8.00 0.37 -12.63
CA GLY A 189 8.88 1.28 -13.38
C GLY A 189 8.15 2.52 -13.91
N THR A 190 6.93 2.79 -13.46
CA THR A 190 6.13 3.95 -13.87
C THR A 190 5.49 4.60 -12.65
N SER A 191 5.40 5.93 -12.65
CA SER A 191 4.77 6.71 -11.59
C SER A 191 4.29 8.06 -12.11
N ARG A 192 3.21 8.56 -11.55
CA ARG A 192 2.69 9.90 -11.80
C ARG A 192 3.04 10.89 -10.66
N THR A 193 3.84 10.46 -9.70
CA THR A 193 4.20 11.25 -8.50
C THR A 193 4.77 12.63 -8.85
N ALA A 194 5.71 12.70 -9.82
CA ALA A 194 6.31 13.99 -10.22
C ALA A 194 5.31 14.93 -10.90
N ALA A 195 4.28 14.41 -11.55
CA ALA A 195 3.25 15.19 -12.21
C ALA A 195 2.09 15.60 -11.27
N ALA A 196 1.90 14.89 -10.15
CA ALA A 196 0.76 15.08 -9.26
C ALA A 196 0.55 16.53 -8.79
N PRO A 197 1.61 17.32 -8.44
CA PRO A 197 1.43 18.70 -8.04
C PRO A 197 0.79 19.57 -9.12
N ALA A 198 1.12 19.35 -10.39
CA ALA A 198 0.58 20.13 -11.51
C ALA A 198 -0.87 19.77 -11.84
N LEU A 199 -1.35 18.60 -11.42
CA LEU A 199 -2.73 18.14 -11.64
C LEU A 199 -3.73 18.77 -10.65
N GLY A 200 -3.29 19.50 -9.66
CA GLY A 200 -4.08 20.32 -8.76
C GLY A 200 -4.97 19.55 -7.77
N ARG A 201 -5.60 18.46 -8.17
CA ARG A 201 -6.54 17.65 -7.35
C ARG A 201 -6.04 16.24 -7.04
N VAL A 202 -4.77 15.95 -7.32
CA VAL A 202 -4.18 14.62 -7.20
C VAL A 202 -3.23 14.56 -6.02
N LEU A 203 -3.38 13.54 -5.18
CA LEU A 203 -2.40 13.09 -4.21
C LEU A 203 -1.85 11.73 -4.66
N SER A 204 -0.61 11.70 -5.12
CA SER A 204 0.11 10.44 -5.37
C SER A 204 0.69 9.93 -4.06
N VAL A 205 0.12 8.85 -3.53
CA VAL A 205 0.51 8.26 -2.24
C VAL A 205 1.55 7.17 -2.45
N ARG A 206 2.59 7.19 -1.63
CA ARG A 206 3.76 6.31 -1.71
C ARG A 206 4.15 5.77 -0.33
N THR A 207 5.00 4.77 -0.31
CA THR A 207 5.50 4.15 0.93
C THR A 207 6.94 3.66 0.79
N LEU A 208 7.70 3.73 1.88
CA LEU A 208 9.01 3.06 1.95
C LEU A 208 8.91 1.61 2.46
N SER A 209 7.70 1.13 2.73
CA SER A 209 7.45 -0.22 3.26
C SER A 209 7.74 -1.34 2.26
N LYS A 210 7.71 -1.07 0.94
CA LYS A 210 7.77 -2.09 -0.12
C LYS A 210 9.16 -2.11 -0.77
N ALA A 211 9.43 -1.27 -1.75
CA ALA A 211 10.69 -1.26 -2.49
C ALA A 211 11.91 -0.99 -1.59
N PHE A 212 11.79 -0.07 -0.64
CA PHE A 212 12.87 0.24 0.30
C PHE A 212 13.01 -0.76 1.45
N GLY A 213 12.08 -1.70 1.66
CA GLY A 213 12.17 -2.68 2.74
C GLY A 213 12.09 -2.10 4.15
N LEU A 214 11.48 -0.93 4.33
CA LEU A 214 11.39 -0.21 5.61
C LEU A 214 9.99 -0.29 6.26
N ALA A 215 9.28 -1.41 6.05
CA ALA A 215 7.92 -1.58 6.56
C ALA A 215 7.79 -1.35 8.08
N GLY A 216 8.78 -1.82 8.86
CA GLY A 216 8.82 -1.67 10.32
C GLY A 216 9.02 -0.23 10.79
N LEU A 217 9.57 0.65 9.96
CA LEU A 217 9.77 2.06 10.29
C LEU A 217 8.52 2.92 10.12
N ARG A 218 7.48 2.40 9.46
CA ARG A 218 6.22 3.10 9.25
C ARG A 218 6.41 4.48 8.61
N VAL A 219 7.04 4.53 7.42
CA VAL A 219 7.19 5.76 6.64
C VAL A 219 6.38 5.68 5.36
N GLY A 220 5.39 6.54 5.26
CA GLY A 220 4.61 6.81 4.07
C GLY A 220 4.63 8.30 3.73
N TRP A 221 4.23 8.64 2.52
CA TRP A 221 4.22 10.01 2.05
C TRP A 221 3.30 10.17 0.83
N ALA A 222 2.96 11.41 0.50
CA ALA A 222 2.32 11.72 -0.77
C ALA A 222 2.92 12.98 -1.39
N ALA A 223 2.81 13.07 -2.72
CA ALA A 223 3.07 14.28 -3.48
C ALA A 223 1.76 14.83 -4.03
N GLY A 224 1.61 16.16 -4.01
CA GLY A 224 0.46 16.86 -4.54
C GLY A 224 0.69 18.38 -4.57
N HIS A 225 -0.31 19.12 -5.03
CA HIS A 225 -0.27 20.58 -4.98
C HIS A 225 -0.13 21.03 -3.51
N GLU A 226 0.68 22.07 -3.25
CA GLU A 226 0.99 22.56 -1.90
C GLU A 226 -0.26 22.89 -1.06
N ALA A 227 -1.34 23.35 -1.67
CA ALA A 227 -2.60 23.55 -0.96
C ALA A 227 -3.19 22.24 -0.44
N LEU A 228 -3.15 21.14 -1.23
CA LEU A 228 -3.61 19.82 -0.79
C LEU A 228 -2.73 19.29 0.34
N VAL A 229 -1.42 19.42 0.20
CA VAL A 229 -0.46 19.01 1.24
C VAL A 229 -0.75 19.72 2.56
N ARG A 230 -0.94 21.05 2.50
CA ARG A 230 -1.28 21.84 3.68
C ARG A 230 -2.59 21.41 4.32
N ASP A 231 -3.64 21.12 3.53
CA ASP A 231 -4.93 20.69 4.06
C ASP A 231 -4.83 19.32 4.74
N VAL A 232 -4.05 18.38 4.18
CA VAL A 232 -3.76 17.08 4.83
C VAL A 232 -3.02 17.29 6.15
N GLU A 233 -2.04 18.20 6.20
CA GLU A 233 -1.31 18.51 7.45
C GLU A 233 -2.21 19.18 8.51
N LEU A 234 -3.14 20.04 8.10
CA LEU A 234 -4.14 20.63 9.00
C LEU A 234 -5.12 19.60 9.58
N SER A 235 -5.38 18.50 8.89
CA SER A 235 -6.32 17.46 9.32
C SER A 235 -5.79 16.57 10.44
N ARG A 236 -4.53 16.72 10.83
CA ARG A 236 -3.83 15.83 11.78
C ARG A 236 -2.86 16.58 12.68
N GLY A 237 -2.39 15.91 13.75
CA GLY A 237 -1.34 16.46 14.61
C GLY A 237 0.05 16.45 13.95
N PRO A 238 1.01 17.22 14.50
CA PRO A 238 2.43 17.16 14.12
C PRO A 238 3.08 15.85 14.62
N TYR A 239 4.32 15.60 14.21
CA TYR A 239 5.17 14.51 14.71
C TYR A 239 4.69 13.10 14.33
N THR A 240 4.05 12.93 13.20
CA THR A 240 3.48 11.64 12.77
C THR A 240 4.55 10.59 12.43
N VAL A 241 5.74 11.02 11.99
CA VAL A 241 6.88 10.13 11.76
C VAL A 241 7.86 10.28 12.93
N ASN A 242 8.23 9.17 13.55
CA ASN A 242 9.16 9.20 14.69
C ASN A 242 10.60 9.57 14.26
N ALA A 243 11.39 10.09 15.18
CA ALA A 243 12.71 10.65 14.91
C ALA A 243 13.70 9.65 14.29
N LEU A 244 13.66 8.39 14.67
CA LEU A 244 14.55 7.34 14.11
C LEU A 244 14.14 6.98 12.70
N ALA A 245 12.85 6.83 12.45
CA ALA A 245 12.30 6.54 11.12
C ALA A 245 12.56 7.70 10.15
N GLU A 246 12.38 8.95 10.58
CA GLU A 246 12.68 10.15 9.78
C GLU A 246 14.14 10.16 9.30
N ARG A 247 15.08 9.94 10.22
CA ARG A 247 16.53 9.94 9.93
C ARG A 247 16.94 8.77 9.06
N ALA A 248 16.47 7.56 9.37
CA ALA A 248 16.80 6.35 8.63
C ALA A 248 16.23 6.39 7.21
N ALA A 249 14.99 6.87 7.05
CA ALA A 249 14.36 7.02 5.75
C ALA A 249 15.07 8.09 4.90
N ALA A 250 15.43 9.24 5.49
CA ALA A 250 16.18 10.28 4.79
C ALA A 250 17.55 9.77 4.32
N ALA A 251 18.27 8.99 5.14
CA ALA A 251 19.54 8.37 4.76
C ALA A 251 19.38 7.39 3.60
N ALA A 252 18.37 6.51 3.65
CA ALA A 252 18.07 5.57 2.57
C ALA A 252 17.76 6.27 1.24
N LEU A 253 16.94 7.32 1.29
CA LEU A 253 16.60 8.12 0.10
C LEU A 253 17.79 8.87 -0.48
N THR A 254 18.75 9.25 0.35
CA THR A 254 19.95 9.99 -0.08
C THR A 254 21.05 9.07 -0.63
N HIS A 255 21.22 7.88 -0.05
CA HIS A 255 22.39 7.07 -0.30
C HIS A 255 22.11 5.67 -0.88
N ASP A 256 20.89 5.14 -0.73
CA ASP A 256 20.57 3.76 -1.04
C ASP A 256 19.56 3.59 -2.19
N VAL A 257 19.33 4.62 -3.03
CA VAL A 257 18.39 4.51 -4.16
C VAL A 257 18.86 3.44 -5.16
N ASP A 258 20.15 3.36 -5.46
CA ASP A 258 20.68 2.36 -6.38
C ASP A 258 20.67 0.96 -5.74
N TRP A 259 20.90 0.84 -4.44
CA TRP A 259 20.70 -0.39 -3.69
C TRP A 259 19.26 -0.86 -3.80
N MET A 260 18.30 0.04 -3.57
CA MET A 260 16.85 -0.25 -3.70
C MET A 260 16.51 -0.73 -5.11
N ARG A 261 17.01 -0.06 -6.15
CA ARG A 261 16.79 -0.46 -7.55
C ARG A 261 17.30 -1.87 -7.83
N ALA A 262 18.47 -2.24 -7.29
CA ALA A 262 19.00 -3.59 -7.40
C ALA A 262 18.07 -4.62 -6.71
N ARG A 263 17.57 -4.32 -5.50
CA ARG A 263 16.61 -5.20 -4.80
C ARG A 263 15.28 -5.32 -5.52
N VAL A 264 14.79 -4.24 -6.14
CA VAL A 264 13.61 -4.28 -7.00
C VAL A 264 13.84 -5.22 -8.19
N ALA A 265 14.98 -5.14 -8.86
CA ALA A 265 15.29 -6.04 -9.97
C ALA A 265 15.33 -7.51 -9.53
N GLU A 266 15.93 -7.83 -8.39
CA GLU A 266 15.92 -9.18 -7.81
C GLU A 266 14.50 -9.65 -7.48
N SER A 267 13.69 -8.77 -6.90
CA SER A 267 12.28 -9.06 -6.57
C SER A 267 11.45 -9.34 -7.81
N LEU A 268 11.69 -8.61 -8.91
CA LEU A 268 11.01 -8.84 -10.19
C LEU A 268 11.40 -10.18 -10.81
N ALA A 269 12.68 -10.53 -10.83
CA ALA A 269 13.15 -11.84 -11.29
C ALA A 269 12.57 -12.98 -10.45
N ALA A 270 12.52 -12.80 -9.11
CA ALA A 270 11.90 -13.77 -8.20
C ALA A 270 10.38 -13.88 -8.44
N ARG A 271 9.69 -12.79 -8.73
CA ARG A 271 8.26 -12.82 -9.08
C ARG A 271 8.02 -13.63 -10.36
N GLU A 272 8.82 -13.44 -11.41
CA GLU A 272 8.72 -14.21 -12.65
C GLU A 272 8.94 -15.71 -12.40
N ALA A 273 9.92 -16.06 -11.57
CA ALA A 273 10.16 -17.44 -11.15
C ALA A 273 8.99 -18.01 -10.31
N LEU A 274 8.39 -17.19 -9.42
CA LEU A 274 7.19 -17.57 -8.67
C LEU A 274 6.01 -17.85 -9.61
N GLU A 275 5.77 -16.99 -10.59
CA GLU A 275 4.72 -17.22 -11.61
C GLU A 275 4.92 -18.52 -12.37
N ALA A 276 6.15 -18.80 -12.81
CA ALA A 276 6.49 -20.05 -13.49
C ALA A 276 6.28 -21.27 -12.58
N GLY A 277 6.71 -21.20 -11.31
CA GLY A 277 6.50 -22.25 -10.32
C GLY A 277 5.04 -22.53 -10.05
N LEU A 278 4.21 -21.49 -9.91
CA LEU A 278 2.77 -21.65 -9.72
C LEU A 278 2.10 -22.31 -10.92
N ARG A 279 2.48 -21.93 -12.16
CA ARG A 279 1.98 -22.60 -13.39
C ARG A 279 2.39 -24.07 -13.44
N ALA A 280 3.60 -24.40 -13.02
CA ALA A 280 4.05 -25.81 -12.95
C ALA A 280 3.26 -26.64 -11.93
N LEU A 281 2.64 -26.00 -10.94
CA LEU A 281 1.72 -26.63 -9.98
C LEU A 281 0.26 -26.67 -10.48
N GLY A 282 -0.02 -26.28 -11.72
CA GLY A 282 -1.37 -26.26 -12.30
C GLY A 282 -2.21 -25.06 -11.89
N LEU A 283 -1.61 -24.03 -11.30
CA LEU A 283 -2.30 -22.79 -10.97
C LEU A 283 -2.14 -21.75 -12.10
N GLU A 284 -3.09 -20.82 -12.18
CA GLU A 284 -3.07 -19.75 -13.18
C GLU A 284 -2.85 -18.37 -12.51
N PRO A 285 -1.60 -18.01 -12.19
CA PRO A 285 -1.31 -16.71 -11.61
C PRO A 285 -1.63 -15.59 -12.59
N LEU A 286 -2.19 -14.50 -12.06
CA LEU A 286 -2.46 -13.29 -12.85
C LEU A 286 -1.15 -12.54 -13.14
N PRO A 287 -1.05 -11.86 -14.32
CA PRO A 287 0.05 -10.96 -14.59
C PRO A 287 0.17 -9.87 -13.52
N SER A 288 1.38 -9.66 -13.01
CA SER A 288 1.63 -8.67 -11.96
C SER A 288 2.70 -7.66 -12.35
N ARG A 289 2.54 -6.42 -11.89
CA ARG A 289 3.51 -5.34 -11.92
C ARG A 289 3.97 -4.91 -10.53
N ALA A 290 3.55 -5.66 -9.49
CA ALA A 290 3.95 -5.47 -8.10
C ALA A 290 5.03 -6.48 -7.67
N ASN A 291 5.33 -6.56 -6.38
CA ASN A 291 6.25 -7.56 -5.81
C ASN A 291 5.53 -8.84 -5.34
N PHE A 292 4.35 -9.10 -5.82
CA PHE A 292 3.54 -10.28 -5.47
C PHE A 292 2.75 -10.77 -6.67
N VAL A 293 2.16 -11.95 -6.53
CA VAL A 293 1.30 -12.59 -7.53
C VAL A 293 -0.03 -12.95 -6.87
N LEU A 294 -1.14 -12.74 -7.57
CA LEU A 294 -2.45 -13.26 -7.22
C LEU A 294 -2.75 -14.50 -8.08
N ALA A 295 -3.06 -15.61 -7.45
CA ALA A 295 -3.50 -16.83 -8.12
C ALA A 295 -4.91 -17.21 -7.66
N PRO A 296 -5.92 -17.26 -8.55
CA PRO A 296 -7.22 -17.83 -8.24
C PRO A 296 -7.08 -19.32 -7.89
N VAL A 297 -7.60 -19.72 -6.74
CA VAL A 297 -7.52 -21.10 -6.24
C VAL A 297 -8.80 -21.42 -5.48
N PRO A 298 -9.66 -22.34 -5.96
CA PRO A 298 -10.82 -22.77 -5.21
C PRO A 298 -10.44 -23.28 -3.81
N GLY A 299 -11.14 -22.81 -2.77
CA GLY A 299 -10.84 -23.16 -1.40
C GLY A 299 -9.57 -22.52 -0.84
N ALA A 300 -9.10 -21.41 -1.41
CA ALA A 300 -7.90 -20.68 -0.97
C ALA A 300 -7.81 -20.44 0.55
N PRO A 301 -8.88 -20.09 1.29
CA PRO A 301 -8.80 -19.93 2.74
C PRO A 301 -8.39 -21.23 3.46
N ALA A 302 -8.95 -22.37 3.08
CA ALA A 302 -8.60 -23.66 3.66
C ALA A 302 -7.17 -24.09 3.29
N LEU A 303 -6.76 -23.84 2.05
CA LEU A 303 -5.38 -24.06 1.60
C LEU A 303 -4.38 -23.21 2.39
N ALA A 304 -4.66 -21.94 2.58
CA ALA A 304 -3.79 -21.05 3.37
C ALA A 304 -3.68 -21.51 4.84
N ALA A 305 -4.76 -22.03 5.43
CA ALA A 305 -4.71 -22.60 6.78
C ALA A 305 -3.76 -23.81 6.84
N ARG A 306 -3.88 -24.77 5.89
CA ARG A 306 -2.97 -25.93 5.79
C ARG A 306 -1.50 -25.51 5.57
N LEU A 307 -1.26 -24.49 4.75
CA LEU A 307 0.09 -23.95 4.52
C LEU A 307 0.67 -23.33 5.80
N ARG A 308 -0.18 -22.64 6.54
CA ARG A 308 0.23 -22.01 7.81
C ARG A 308 0.65 -23.06 8.85
N GLU A 309 -0.08 -24.18 8.97
CA GLU A 309 0.30 -25.31 9.83
C GLU A 309 1.67 -25.89 9.45
N ARG A 310 2.06 -25.80 8.17
CA ARG A 310 3.37 -26.20 7.65
C ARG A 310 4.43 -25.10 7.71
N GLY A 311 4.09 -23.95 8.32
CA GLY A 311 5.02 -22.83 8.51
C GLY A 311 5.16 -21.87 7.33
N LEU A 312 4.22 -21.89 6.37
CA LEU A 312 4.15 -20.92 5.26
C LEU A 312 2.93 -20.02 5.41
N GLY A 313 3.16 -18.71 5.55
CA GLY A 313 2.13 -17.68 5.52
C GLY A 313 1.91 -17.17 4.10
N VAL A 314 0.66 -17.22 3.63
CA VAL A 314 0.19 -16.59 2.38
C VAL A 314 -1.12 -15.85 2.64
N ARG A 315 -1.45 -14.87 1.83
CA ARG A 315 -2.72 -14.14 1.98
C ARG A 315 -3.82 -14.81 1.16
N ALA A 316 -4.86 -15.31 1.85
CA ALA A 316 -6.03 -15.82 1.19
C ALA A 316 -7.16 -14.80 1.12
N PHE A 317 -7.93 -14.86 0.05
CA PHE A 317 -9.16 -14.13 -0.16
C PHE A 317 -10.27 -15.13 -0.44
N ALA A 318 -11.42 -14.95 0.23
CA ALA A 318 -12.65 -15.67 -0.07
C ALA A 318 -13.54 -14.77 -0.94
N ASN A 319 -14.08 -15.33 -2.02
CA ASN A 319 -15.04 -14.67 -2.91
C ASN A 319 -14.57 -13.26 -3.36
N LEU A 320 -13.29 -13.14 -3.74
CA LEU A 320 -12.77 -11.86 -4.24
C LEU A 320 -13.55 -11.43 -5.50
N PRO A 321 -14.16 -10.23 -5.54
CA PRO A 321 -15.00 -9.81 -6.66
C PRO A 321 -14.31 -9.98 -8.02
N GLY A 322 -14.95 -10.71 -8.95
CA GLY A 322 -14.41 -11.01 -10.28
C GLY A 322 -13.32 -12.09 -10.36
N TYR A 323 -12.87 -12.63 -9.21
CA TYR A 323 -11.74 -13.57 -9.15
C TYR A 323 -12.06 -14.87 -8.40
N GLY A 324 -13.12 -14.88 -7.55
CA GLY A 324 -13.42 -16.00 -6.66
C GLY A 324 -12.43 -16.13 -5.50
N ASP A 325 -12.23 -17.33 -4.99
CA ASP A 325 -11.20 -17.57 -3.98
C ASP A 325 -9.80 -17.44 -4.60
N ALA A 326 -8.87 -16.80 -3.91
CA ALA A 326 -7.53 -16.56 -4.43
C ALA A 326 -6.47 -16.51 -3.33
N LEU A 327 -5.24 -16.85 -3.69
CA LEU A 327 -4.03 -16.66 -2.89
C LEU A 327 -3.21 -15.50 -3.46
N ARG A 328 -2.73 -14.60 -2.58
CA ARG A 328 -1.68 -13.64 -2.91
C ARG A 328 -0.41 -14.04 -2.19
N ILE A 329 0.68 -14.13 -2.95
CA ILE A 329 2.00 -14.57 -2.49
C ILE A 329 3.01 -13.54 -2.97
N HIS A 330 3.83 -12.97 -2.08
CA HIS A 330 4.87 -12.06 -2.52
C HIS A 330 6.18 -12.80 -2.88
N SER A 331 6.98 -12.18 -3.76
CA SER A 331 8.27 -12.71 -4.18
C SER A 331 9.29 -12.69 -3.03
N SER A 332 10.14 -13.67 -3.00
CA SER A 332 11.19 -13.85 -1.99
C SER A 332 12.49 -14.35 -2.62
N PRO A 333 13.62 -14.30 -1.92
CA PRO A 333 14.88 -14.89 -2.40
C PRO A 333 14.71 -16.35 -2.83
N PRO A 334 15.50 -16.84 -3.82
CA PRO A 334 15.29 -18.15 -4.45
C PRO A 334 15.09 -19.31 -3.46
N ALA A 335 15.94 -19.43 -2.45
CA ALA A 335 15.85 -20.53 -1.48
C ALA A 335 14.54 -20.52 -0.67
N GLU A 336 14.01 -19.33 -0.32
CA GLU A 336 12.72 -19.19 0.36
C GLU A 336 11.57 -19.51 -0.59
N GLN A 337 11.69 -19.09 -1.83
CA GLN A 337 10.67 -19.31 -2.86
C GLN A 337 10.55 -20.79 -3.24
N ASP A 338 11.69 -21.49 -3.40
CA ASP A 338 11.71 -22.93 -3.65
C ASP A 338 11.03 -23.71 -2.51
N ARG A 339 11.31 -23.31 -1.27
CA ARG A 339 10.63 -23.87 -0.09
C ARG A 339 9.13 -23.58 -0.11
N ALA A 340 8.71 -22.37 -0.45
CA ALA A 340 7.29 -22.03 -0.55
C ALA A 340 6.57 -22.86 -1.61
N LEU A 341 7.17 -23.02 -2.80
CA LEU A 341 6.62 -23.84 -3.88
C LEU A 341 6.54 -25.32 -3.52
N ALA A 342 7.54 -25.86 -2.80
CA ALA A 342 7.51 -27.23 -2.30
C ALA A 342 6.36 -27.45 -1.32
N LEU A 343 6.18 -26.55 -0.33
CA LEU A 343 5.08 -26.62 0.63
C LEU A 343 3.69 -26.47 -0.05
N LEU A 344 3.61 -25.61 -1.08
CA LEU A 344 2.40 -25.45 -1.88
C LEU A 344 2.06 -26.75 -2.63
N LYS A 345 3.07 -27.40 -3.26
CA LYS A 345 2.89 -28.67 -3.96
C LYS A 345 2.34 -29.76 -3.03
N GLU A 346 2.91 -29.90 -1.85
CA GLU A 346 2.43 -30.87 -0.83
C GLU A 346 1.02 -30.57 -0.34
N ALA A 347 0.66 -29.28 -0.24
CA ALA A 347 -0.67 -28.91 0.24
C ALA A 347 -1.76 -28.99 -0.84
N LEU A 348 -1.39 -29.00 -2.12
CA LEU A 348 -2.30 -29.19 -3.26
C LEU A 348 -2.56 -30.67 -3.58
N ALA A 349 -1.64 -31.56 -3.21
CA ALA A 349 -1.81 -33.01 -3.32
C ALA A 349 -2.82 -33.54 -2.28
#